data_2cff3c87ce7d98f8bcb92fd9d9d43942
#
_entry.id   2cff3c87ce7d98f8bcb92fd9d9d43942
#
_cell.length_a   1.000
_cell.length_b   1.000
_cell.length_c   1.000
_cell.angle_alpha   90.00
_cell.angle_beta   90.00
_cell.angle_gamma   90.00
#
_symmetry.space_group_name_H-M   'P 1'
#
loop_
_entity.id
_entity.type
_entity.pdbx_description
1 polymer ?
#
loop_
_entity_poly.entity_id
_entity_poly.type
_entity_poly.pdbx_seq_one_letter_code
_entity_poly.pdbx_strand_id
1 'polypeptide(L)'
;MKPLFAAVLLTSMTTQAADYSARKVTVDSIEVVRLADAARNIEVSIVPSIGNNAYQMLVNGKNVFWTPFGDLADFKAKPALCANPFLAPWANRIDKDSYFVNGRQYGFNLELGNVRRDPNGRPIHGLLLFSDTWEVVSLKADAAGAEVTSRLEYWRHPDLMAQFPFAHTIEMTYRLKDGALEVETAIENHASEPMPVAIGYHPYFRLHDSPRDQWKVHLAARERMVLSELLIPTGERKPLDMADPVSLAVTQLDDVFGGLVRDAKGRATFSVTGKKQKLSVVYGPKYNVAVVYAPPGREFICFEPMAAITNALNLAQAGVYKELQYVPPGGTWRESFWVRPSGF
;
A
#
# COMPACT_ATOMS: atom_id res chain seq x y z
N MET A 1 6.98 75.79 -21.72
CA MET A 1 6.46 74.44 -21.89
C MET A 1 7.54 73.46 -21.43
N LYS A 2 7.31 72.79 -20.30
CA LYS A 2 8.19 71.73 -19.79
C LYS A 2 7.57 70.35 -20.14
N PRO A 3 8.31 69.40 -20.67
CA PRO A 3 7.75 68.03 -20.93
C PRO A 3 7.64 67.25 -19.64
N LEU A 4 6.44 66.66 -19.41
CA LEU A 4 6.20 65.62 -18.37
C LEU A 4 6.74 64.26 -18.87
N PHE A 5 7.72 63.71 -18.17
CA PHE A 5 8.12 62.32 -18.36
C PHE A 5 7.21 61.45 -17.50
N ALA A 6 6.40 60.60 -18.14
CA ALA A 6 5.66 59.57 -17.48
C ALA A 6 6.59 58.35 -17.26
N ALA A 7 6.87 58.02 -16.02
CA ALA A 7 7.59 56.78 -15.66
C ALA A 7 6.61 55.61 -15.72
N VAL A 8 6.84 54.67 -16.63
CA VAL A 8 6.15 53.37 -16.69
C VAL A 8 6.80 52.45 -15.68
N LEU A 9 6.12 52.16 -14.57
CA LEU A 9 6.50 51.09 -13.64
C LEU A 9 6.18 49.73 -14.30
N LEU A 10 7.20 49.02 -14.75
CA LEU A 10 7.11 47.61 -15.09
C LEU A 10 7.09 46.79 -13.77
N THR A 11 5.91 46.36 -13.35
CA THR A 11 5.76 45.34 -12.33
C THR A 11 6.15 43.99 -12.93
N SER A 12 7.33 43.47 -12.57
CA SER A 12 7.74 42.09 -12.86
C SER A 12 6.85 41.16 -12.06
N MET A 13 5.87 40.50 -12.71
CA MET A 13 5.19 39.33 -12.15
C MET A 13 6.20 38.19 -12.10
N THR A 14 6.78 37.94 -10.94
CA THR A 14 7.46 36.68 -10.66
C THR A 14 6.39 35.58 -10.63
N THR A 15 6.32 34.76 -11.66
CA THR A 15 5.58 33.51 -11.61
C THR A 15 6.24 32.62 -10.56
N GLN A 16 5.63 32.55 -9.38
CA GLN A 16 6.03 31.60 -8.36
C GLN A 16 5.86 30.20 -8.96
N ALA A 17 6.92 29.39 -8.99
CA ALA A 17 6.84 28.01 -9.43
C ALA A 17 5.79 27.28 -8.56
N ALA A 18 4.93 26.50 -9.19
CA ALA A 18 3.92 25.73 -8.45
C ALA A 18 4.64 24.78 -7.46
N ASP A 19 4.22 24.79 -6.19
CA ASP A 19 4.83 23.95 -5.13
C ASP A 19 4.64 22.45 -5.42
N TYR A 20 3.58 22.08 -6.16
CA TYR A 20 3.28 20.70 -6.55
C TYR A 20 3.40 20.52 -8.06
N SER A 21 3.86 19.32 -8.46
CA SER A 21 3.84 18.92 -9.87
C SER A 21 3.49 17.44 -10.03
N ALA A 22 2.86 17.09 -11.16
CA ALA A 22 2.53 15.73 -11.55
C ALA A 22 2.84 15.55 -13.04
N ARG A 23 3.66 14.56 -13.41
CA ARG A 23 4.08 14.35 -14.79
C ARG A 23 4.40 12.90 -15.09
N LYS A 24 4.24 12.52 -16.36
CA LYS A 24 4.80 11.26 -16.88
C LYS A 24 6.24 11.51 -17.31
N VAL A 25 7.11 10.55 -17.01
CA VAL A 25 8.51 10.53 -17.43
C VAL A 25 8.89 9.12 -17.87
N THR A 26 9.97 8.99 -18.63
CA THR A 26 10.53 7.69 -18.99
C THR A 26 11.80 7.46 -18.19
N VAL A 27 11.88 6.34 -17.48
CA VAL A 27 13.05 5.87 -16.73
C VAL A 27 13.35 4.45 -17.21
N ASP A 28 14.56 4.18 -17.66
CA ASP A 28 14.98 2.87 -18.19
C ASP A 28 14.01 2.31 -19.26
N SER A 29 13.50 3.18 -20.14
CA SER A 29 12.50 2.87 -21.16
C SER A 29 11.12 2.44 -20.60
N ILE A 30 10.83 2.72 -19.33
CA ILE A 30 9.58 2.42 -18.65
C ILE A 30 8.85 3.72 -18.31
N GLU A 31 7.54 3.79 -18.57
CA GLU A 31 6.72 4.94 -18.16
C GLU A 31 6.60 4.97 -16.63
N VAL A 32 6.89 6.12 -16.04
CA VAL A 32 6.79 6.41 -14.61
C VAL A 32 5.98 7.67 -14.42
N VAL A 33 5.10 7.70 -13.43
CA VAL A 33 4.46 8.92 -12.99
C VAL A 33 5.24 9.48 -11.81
N ARG A 34 5.58 10.78 -11.86
CA ARG A 34 6.21 11.52 -10.76
C ARG A 34 5.28 12.57 -10.20
N LEU A 35 5.10 12.51 -8.88
CA LEU A 35 4.45 13.54 -8.09
C LEU A 35 5.52 14.23 -7.25
N ALA A 36 5.53 15.57 -7.20
CA ALA A 36 6.52 16.31 -6.43
C ALA A 36 5.86 17.38 -5.56
N ASP A 37 6.42 17.58 -4.37
CA ASP A 37 6.21 18.69 -3.43
C ASP A 37 7.56 19.42 -3.32
N ALA A 38 7.74 20.44 -4.13
CA ALA A 38 9.01 21.18 -4.23
C ALA A 38 9.33 21.93 -2.93
N ALA A 39 8.32 22.46 -2.24
CA ALA A 39 8.48 23.19 -1.00
C ALA A 39 9.07 22.30 0.13
N ARG A 40 8.82 20.99 0.08
CA ARG A 40 9.31 20.01 1.07
C ARG A 40 10.40 19.09 0.54
N ASN A 41 10.83 19.30 -0.72
CA ASN A 41 11.81 18.46 -1.40
C ASN A 41 11.43 16.97 -1.36
N ILE A 42 10.18 16.67 -1.76
CA ILE A 42 9.63 15.31 -1.81
C ILE A 42 9.26 14.98 -3.25
N GLU A 43 9.67 13.78 -3.72
CA GLU A 43 9.26 13.23 -5.00
C GLU A 43 8.79 11.79 -4.81
N VAL A 44 7.64 11.43 -5.40
CA VAL A 44 7.10 10.07 -5.42
C VAL A 44 7.07 9.58 -6.86
N SER A 45 7.67 8.41 -7.11
CA SER A 45 7.69 7.77 -8.43
C SER A 45 6.85 6.50 -8.41
N ILE A 46 5.85 6.43 -9.29
CA ILE A 46 4.91 5.32 -9.43
C ILE A 46 5.13 4.67 -10.80
N VAL A 47 5.19 3.33 -10.84
CA VAL A 47 5.33 2.55 -12.08
C VAL A 47 4.04 1.76 -12.34
N PRO A 48 3.15 2.25 -13.24
CA PRO A 48 1.88 1.59 -13.53
C PRO A 48 2.06 0.17 -14.07
N SER A 49 3.03 -0.05 -14.95
CA SER A 49 3.30 -1.34 -15.61
C SER A 49 3.96 -2.41 -14.72
N ILE A 50 4.15 -2.14 -13.41
CA ILE A 50 4.66 -3.13 -12.45
C ILE A 50 3.79 -3.02 -11.18
N GLY A 51 2.53 -3.49 -11.26
CA GLY A 51 1.61 -3.51 -10.13
C GLY A 51 1.14 -2.14 -9.64
N ASN A 52 1.26 -1.09 -10.45
CA ASN A 52 1.00 0.30 -10.05
C ASN A 52 1.75 0.68 -8.76
N ASN A 53 2.98 0.22 -8.62
CA ASN A 53 3.78 0.32 -7.41
C ASN A 53 4.41 1.72 -7.28
N ALA A 54 4.20 2.39 -6.15
CA ALA A 54 5.02 3.54 -5.76
C ALA A 54 6.39 3.02 -5.29
N TYR A 55 7.32 2.86 -6.23
CA TYR A 55 8.61 2.22 -5.97
C TYR A 55 9.63 3.15 -5.30
N GLN A 56 9.35 4.44 -5.29
CA GLN A 56 10.24 5.44 -4.71
C GLN A 56 9.43 6.58 -4.09
N MET A 57 9.83 7.01 -2.88
CA MET A 57 9.45 8.28 -2.27
C MET A 57 10.73 8.90 -1.70
N LEU A 58 11.27 9.86 -2.42
CA LEU A 58 12.44 10.62 -2.00
C LEU A 58 12.02 11.75 -1.07
N VAL A 59 12.65 11.83 0.09
CA VAL A 59 12.54 12.95 1.03
C VAL A 59 13.95 13.47 1.28
N ASN A 60 14.22 14.69 0.84
CA ASN A 60 15.57 15.26 0.85
C ASN A 60 16.62 14.32 0.21
N GLY A 61 16.25 13.68 -0.91
CA GLY A 61 17.11 12.77 -1.66
C GLY A 61 17.24 11.36 -1.08
N LYS A 62 16.56 11.04 0.04
CA LYS A 62 16.60 9.70 0.66
C LYS A 62 15.30 8.96 0.37
N ASN A 63 15.40 7.75 -0.21
CA ASN A 63 14.22 6.93 -0.48
C ASN A 63 13.69 6.29 0.81
N VAL A 64 12.47 6.63 1.22
CA VAL A 64 11.82 6.03 2.39
C VAL A 64 11.31 4.62 2.13
N PHE A 65 11.07 4.26 0.86
CA PHE A 65 10.79 2.88 0.49
C PHE A 65 12.09 2.08 0.33
N TRP A 66 12.08 0.85 0.80
CA TRP A 66 13.16 -0.08 0.56
C TRP A 66 12.96 -0.81 -0.77
N THR A 67 14.03 -0.87 -1.58
CA THR A 67 14.07 -1.59 -2.85
C THR A 67 15.36 -2.39 -2.95
N PRO A 68 15.34 -3.65 -3.46
CA PRO A 68 16.54 -4.49 -3.61
C PRO A 68 17.23 -4.31 -4.96
N PHE A 69 16.66 -3.56 -5.89
CA PHE A 69 17.17 -3.40 -7.27
C PHE A 69 17.98 -2.11 -7.42
N GLY A 70 18.90 -2.11 -8.39
CA GLY A 70 19.72 -0.95 -8.71
C GLY A 70 19.01 0.07 -9.58
N ASP A 71 18.23 -0.40 -10.57
CA ASP A 71 17.47 0.42 -11.50
C ASP A 71 16.08 -0.20 -11.79
N LEU A 72 15.24 0.52 -12.53
CA LEU A 72 13.87 0.08 -12.81
C LEU A 72 13.81 -1.06 -13.85
N ALA A 73 14.81 -1.16 -14.73
CA ALA A 73 14.91 -2.27 -15.67
C ALA A 73 15.15 -3.60 -14.95
N ASP A 74 16.00 -3.61 -13.91
CA ASP A 74 16.20 -4.76 -13.03
C ASP A 74 14.90 -5.17 -12.34
N PHE A 75 14.12 -4.19 -11.84
CA PHE A 75 12.85 -4.45 -11.21
C PHE A 75 11.84 -5.07 -12.18
N LYS A 76 11.78 -4.59 -13.42
CA LYS A 76 10.92 -5.15 -14.46
C LYS A 76 11.34 -6.56 -14.87
N ALA A 77 12.64 -6.80 -14.99
CA ALA A 77 13.18 -8.09 -15.40
C ALA A 77 13.02 -9.18 -14.33
N LYS A 78 13.12 -8.80 -13.05
CA LYS A 78 13.00 -9.71 -11.89
C LYS A 78 12.15 -9.07 -10.79
N PRO A 79 10.81 -9.00 -10.97
CA PRO A 79 9.95 -8.39 -9.99
C PRO A 79 10.04 -9.07 -8.62
N ALA A 80 10.20 -8.26 -7.57
CA ALA A 80 10.30 -8.71 -6.19
C ALA A 80 9.40 -7.88 -5.28
N LEU A 81 8.99 -8.45 -4.14
CA LEU A 81 8.25 -7.72 -3.12
C LEU A 81 9.15 -6.64 -2.52
N CYS A 82 8.80 -5.38 -2.77
CA CYS A 82 9.51 -4.20 -2.27
C CYS A 82 8.67 -2.94 -2.48
N ALA A 83 9.10 -1.84 -1.90
CA ALA A 83 8.43 -0.55 -2.01
C ALA A 83 6.97 -0.60 -1.52
N ASN A 84 5.94 -0.38 -2.36
CA ASN A 84 4.53 -0.35 -1.94
C ASN A 84 3.64 -1.30 -2.76
N PRO A 85 3.83 -2.63 -2.70
CA PRO A 85 3.04 -3.57 -3.49
C PRO A 85 1.58 -3.66 -2.99
N PHE A 86 0.66 -3.77 -3.95
CA PHE A 86 -0.77 -3.97 -3.73
C PHE A 86 -1.12 -5.46 -3.78
N LEU A 87 -1.82 -5.94 -2.76
CA LEU A 87 -2.18 -7.35 -2.57
C LEU A 87 -3.67 -7.51 -2.84
N ALA A 88 -4.02 -7.95 -4.03
CA ALA A 88 -5.41 -8.14 -4.45
C ALA A 88 -5.57 -9.30 -5.44
N PRO A 89 -6.73 -9.96 -5.45
CA PRO A 89 -7.95 -9.73 -4.67
C PRO A 89 -7.91 -10.24 -3.22
N TRP A 90 -6.82 -10.88 -2.79
CA TRP A 90 -6.59 -11.22 -1.39
C TRP A 90 -5.18 -10.84 -0.94
N ALA A 91 -5.06 -10.41 0.31
CA ALA A 91 -3.79 -10.19 0.96
C ALA A 91 -3.34 -11.44 1.70
N ASN A 92 -2.00 -11.62 1.81
CA ASN A 92 -1.39 -12.73 2.51
C ASN A 92 -1.85 -14.11 1.98
N ARG A 93 -1.90 -15.17 2.79
CA ARG A 93 -2.09 -16.56 2.37
C ARG A 93 -3.54 -16.99 2.28
N ILE A 94 -3.79 -17.98 1.41
CA ILE A 94 -4.96 -18.86 1.47
C ILE A 94 -4.46 -20.27 1.78
N ASP A 95 -5.08 -20.97 2.73
CA ASP A 95 -4.59 -22.24 3.28
C ASP A 95 -4.72 -23.45 2.34
N LYS A 96 -5.54 -23.32 1.28
CA LYS A 96 -5.81 -24.37 0.29
C LYS A 96 -5.75 -23.81 -1.13
N ASP A 97 -5.83 -24.68 -2.13
CA ASP A 97 -5.99 -24.29 -3.54
C ASP A 97 -7.44 -23.94 -3.88
N SER A 98 -8.18 -23.45 -2.88
CA SER A 98 -9.56 -23.02 -2.99
C SER A 98 -9.94 -22.08 -1.86
N TYR A 99 -10.99 -21.32 -2.08
CA TYR A 99 -11.58 -20.42 -1.09
C TYR A 99 -13.11 -20.41 -1.21
N PHE A 100 -13.78 -19.89 -0.18
CA PHE A 100 -15.24 -19.79 -0.14
C PHE A 100 -15.70 -18.34 -0.18
N VAL A 101 -16.75 -18.07 -0.96
CA VAL A 101 -17.48 -16.80 -0.96
C VAL A 101 -18.96 -17.10 -1.14
N ASN A 102 -19.82 -16.42 -0.37
CA ASN A 102 -21.27 -16.55 -0.43
C ASN A 102 -21.75 -18.02 -0.35
N GLY A 103 -21.07 -18.84 0.47
CA GLY A 103 -21.37 -20.26 0.65
C GLY A 103 -20.94 -21.20 -0.48
N ARG A 104 -20.27 -20.66 -1.53
CA ARG A 104 -19.73 -21.46 -2.65
C ARG A 104 -18.22 -21.59 -2.56
N GLN A 105 -17.70 -22.74 -2.96
CA GLN A 105 -16.27 -22.99 -3.10
C GLN A 105 -15.80 -22.64 -4.50
N TYR A 106 -14.66 -21.94 -4.57
CA TYR A 106 -13.95 -21.58 -5.79
C TYR A 106 -12.55 -22.17 -5.75
N GLY A 107 -12.21 -22.99 -6.74
CA GLY A 107 -10.86 -23.56 -6.89
C GLY A 107 -9.98 -22.67 -7.74
N PHE A 108 -8.69 -22.59 -7.43
CA PHE A 108 -7.72 -21.95 -8.32
C PHE A 108 -7.41 -22.83 -9.53
N ASN A 109 -7.45 -22.26 -10.73
CA ASN A 109 -6.91 -22.90 -11.92
C ASN A 109 -5.38 -22.72 -11.94
N LEU A 110 -4.67 -23.73 -11.47
CA LEU A 110 -3.21 -23.68 -11.34
C LEU A 110 -2.47 -23.76 -12.68
N GLU A 111 -3.13 -24.24 -13.76
CA GLU A 111 -2.57 -24.33 -15.09
C GLU A 111 -2.32 -22.95 -15.70
N LEU A 112 -3.02 -21.90 -15.26
CA LEU A 112 -2.78 -20.53 -15.69
C LEU A 112 -1.44 -19.96 -15.20
N GLY A 113 -0.81 -20.54 -14.16
CA GLY A 113 0.48 -20.12 -13.65
C GLY A 113 0.53 -18.74 -13.00
N ASN A 114 -0.62 -18.06 -12.84
CA ASN A 114 -0.72 -16.71 -12.31
C ASN A 114 -0.98 -16.63 -10.79
N VAL A 115 -1.12 -17.79 -10.10
CA VAL A 115 -1.24 -17.87 -8.65
C VAL A 115 0.13 -18.06 -8.02
N ARG A 116 0.63 -17.02 -7.36
CA ARG A 116 1.88 -17.06 -6.61
C ARG A 116 1.74 -17.97 -5.39
N ARG A 117 2.82 -18.71 -5.05
CA ARG A 117 2.88 -19.57 -3.87
C ARG A 117 4.00 -19.18 -2.92
N ASP A 118 3.76 -19.36 -1.64
CA ASP A 118 4.78 -19.26 -0.60
C ASP A 118 5.67 -20.52 -0.57
N PRO A 119 6.75 -20.56 0.25
CA PRO A 119 7.60 -21.74 0.37
C PRO A 119 6.87 -23.02 0.80
N ASN A 120 5.72 -22.91 1.46
CA ASN A 120 4.89 -24.03 1.88
C ASN A 120 3.84 -24.42 0.81
N GLY A 121 3.92 -23.85 -0.39
CA GLY A 121 3.02 -24.12 -1.50
C GLY A 121 1.64 -23.47 -1.37
N ARG A 122 1.43 -22.48 -0.48
CA ARG A 122 0.14 -21.80 -0.29
C ARG A 122 -0.02 -20.64 -1.25
N PRO A 123 -1.22 -20.43 -1.86
CA PRO A 123 -1.51 -19.22 -2.60
C PRO A 123 -1.29 -17.97 -1.73
N ILE A 124 -0.56 -16.97 -2.24
CA ILE A 124 -0.17 -15.80 -1.45
C ILE A 124 -0.20 -14.50 -2.26
N HIS A 125 -0.70 -13.43 -1.63
CA HIS A 125 -0.66 -12.04 -2.11
C HIS A 125 -1.43 -11.75 -3.40
N GLY A 126 -2.43 -12.54 -3.72
CA GLY A 126 -3.33 -12.29 -4.84
C GLY A 126 -2.66 -12.42 -6.21
N LEU A 127 -3.15 -11.64 -7.16
CA LEU A 127 -2.82 -11.75 -8.59
C LEU A 127 -2.21 -10.47 -9.17
N LEU A 128 -2.30 -9.32 -8.45
CA LEU A 128 -2.03 -8.01 -9.03
C LEU A 128 -0.67 -7.40 -8.65
N LEU A 129 0.18 -8.14 -7.93
CA LEU A 129 1.47 -7.65 -7.41
C LEU A 129 2.34 -6.95 -8.46
N PHE A 130 2.39 -7.49 -9.67
CA PHE A 130 3.25 -7.03 -10.75
C PHE A 130 2.46 -6.87 -12.07
N SER A 131 1.13 -6.75 -11.96
CA SER A 131 0.25 -6.58 -13.13
C SER A 131 0.63 -5.34 -13.92
N ASP A 132 0.69 -5.46 -15.23
CA ASP A 132 0.95 -4.39 -16.19
C ASP A 132 -0.34 -3.78 -16.79
N THR A 133 -1.51 -4.20 -16.28
CA THR A 133 -2.83 -3.85 -16.81
C THR A 133 -3.40 -2.54 -16.25
N TRP A 134 -2.65 -1.79 -15.46
CA TRP A 134 -3.07 -0.51 -14.91
C TRP A 134 -2.97 0.63 -15.92
N GLU A 135 -4.06 1.41 -16.05
CA GLU A 135 -4.12 2.59 -16.89
C GLU A 135 -4.15 3.87 -16.05
N VAL A 136 -3.30 4.84 -16.36
CA VAL A 136 -3.37 6.18 -15.76
C VAL A 136 -4.55 6.94 -16.38
N VAL A 137 -5.61 7.13 -15.59
CA VAL A 137 -6.86 7.78 -16.03
C VAL A 137 -6.96 9.25 -15.61
N SER A 138 -6.18 9.68 -14.61
CA SER A 138 -6.10 11.08 -14.18
C SER A 138 -4.71 11.41 -13.67
N LEU A 139 -4.23 12.59 -14.01
CA LEU A 139 -2.95 13.14 -13.54
C LEU A 139 -3.11 14.64 -13.39
N LYS A 140 -2.94 15.18 -12.18
CA LYS A 140 -3.12 16.61 -11.93
C LYS A 140 -2.29 17.09 -10.74
N ALA A 141 -1.98 18.37 -10.75
CA ALA A 141 -1.38 19.09 -9.64
C ALA A 141 -1.93 20.52 -9.59
N ASP A 142 -2.18 21.01 -8.39
CA ASP A 142 -2.61 22.35 -8.10
C ASP A 142 -2.06 22.82 -6.74
N ALA A 143 -2.54 23.92 -6.21
CA ALA A 143 -2.12 24.41 -4.90
C ALA A 143 -2.50 23.47 -3.73
N ALA A 144 -3.41 22.51 -3.94
CA ALA A 144 -3.86 21.58 -2.91
C ALA A 144 -3.03 20.29 -2.86
N GLY A 145 -2.26 19.95 -3.90
CA GLY A 145 -1.42 18.77 -3.97
C GLY A 145 -1.15 18.28 -5.39
N ALA A 146 -0.44 17.16 -5.50
CA ALA A 146 -0.23 16.42 -6.75
C ALA A 146 -0.84 15.03 -6.63
N GLU A 147 -1.57 14.58 -7.66
CA GLU A 147 -2.19 13.25 -7.64
C GLU A 147 -2.17 12.56 -8.99
N VAL A 148 -2.19 11.23 -8.94
CA VAL A 148 -2.42 10.33 -10.06
C VAL A 148 -3.46 9.30 -9.67
N THR A 149 -4.42 9.04 -10.55
CA THR A 149 -5.35 7.92 -10.44
C THR A 149 -5.06 6.93 -11.56
N SER A 150 -4.82 5.68 -11.19
CA SER A 150 -4.74 4.56 -12.10
C SER A 150 -5.95 3.65 -11.90
N ARG A 151 -6.44 3.07 -12.99
CA ARG A 151 -7.60 2.17 -13.03
C ARG A 151 -7.22 0.82 -13.57
N LEU A 152 -7.81 -0.23 -13.02
CA LEU A 152 -7.76 -1.59 -13.51
C LEU A 152 -9.19 -2.13 -13.59
N GLU A 153 -9.64 -2.47 -14.81
CA GLU A 153 -10.94 -3.09 -15.05
C GLU A 153 -10.76 -4.61 -14.98
N TYR A 154 -10.81 -5.17 -13.78
CA TYR A 154 -10.52 -6.58 -13.50
C TYR A 154 -11.33 -7.55 -14.36
N TRP A 155 -12.58 -7.20 -14.63
CA TRP A 155 -13.50 -8.00 -15.43
C TRP A 155 -13.10 -8.15 -16.91
N ARG A 156 -12.18 -7.33 -17.41
CA ARG A 156 -11.64 -7.43 -18.78
C ARG A 156 -10.52 -8.46 -18.93
N HIS A 157 -10.08 -9.06 -17.84
CA HIS A 157 -8.96 -10.00 -17.82
C HIS A 157 -9.45 -11.42 -17.50
N PRO A 158 -9.66 -12.28 -18.53
CA PRO A 158 -10.22 -13.63 -18.33
C PRO A 158 -9.41 -14.53 -17.41
N ASP A 159 -8.08 -14.39 -17.42
CA ASP A 159 -7.16 -15.11 -16.54
C ASP A 159 -7.30 -14.72 -15.06
N LEU A 160 -7.56 -13.45 -14.79
CA LEU A 160 -7.87 -12.96 -13.45
C LEU A 160 -9.26 -13.40 -13.02
N MET A 161 -10.26 -13.27 -13.91
CA MET A 161 -11.65 -13.69 -13.67
C MET A 161 -11.76 -15.20 -13.43
N ALA A 162 -10.91 -16.02 -14.06
CA ALA A 162 -10.87 -17.46 -13.81
C ALA A 162 -10.43 -17.80 -12.37
N GLN A 163 -9.65 -16.93 -11.72
CA GLN A 163 -9.18 -17.12 -10.36
C GLN A 163 -10.10 -16.50 -9.30
N PHE A 164 -10.71 -15.34 -9.61
CA PHE A 164 -11.61 -14.62 -8.69
C PHE A 164 -12.78 -14.03 -9.50
N PRO A 165 -13.89 -14.79 -9.68
CA PRO A 165 -14.93 -14.52 -10.66
C PRO A 165 -15.94 -13.44 -10.20
N PHE A 166 -15.46 -12.35 -9.64
CA PHE A 166 -16.24 -11.19 -9.28
C PHE A 166 -15.84 -10.02 -10.19
N ALA A 167 -16.72 -9.65 -11.11
CA ALA A 167 -16.48 -8.50 -11.99
C ALA A 167 -16.40 -7.22 -11.16
N HIS A 168 -15.28 -6.51 -11.25
CA HIS A 168 -15.08 -5.26 -10.52
C HIS A 168 -14.06 -4.35 -11.21
N THR A 169 -14.09 -3.08 -10.86
CA THR A 169 -13.08 -2.09 -11.23
C THR A 169 -12.34 -1.65 -9.97
N ILE A 170 -11.03 -1.50 -10.07
CA ILE A 170 -10.18 -0.94 -9.01
C ILE A 170 -9.64 0.40 -9.49
N GLU A 171 -9.82 1.45 -8.70
CA GLU A 171 -9.10 2.71 -8.85
C GLU A 171 -8.14 2.89 -7.68
N MET A 172 -6.89 3.23 -7.99
CA MET A 172 -5.89 3.56 -7.00
C MET A 172 -5.40 4.98 -7.24
N THR A 173 -5.58 5.84 -6.24
CA THR A 173 -5.13 7.22 -6.28
C THR A 173 -3.98 7.42 -5.31
N TYR A 174 -2.84 7.83 -5.84
CA TYR A 174 -1.71 8.35 -5.07
C TYR A 174 -1.82 9.87 -5.01
N ARG A 175 -1.85 10.43 -3.80
CA ARG A 175 -1.92 11.87 -3.59
C ARG A 175 -0.81 12.33 -2.66
N LEU A 176 0.07 13.20 -3.17
CA LEU A 176 1.11 13.87 -2.40
C LEU A 176 0.61 15.24 -1.95
N LYS A 177 0.45 15.39 -0.64
CA LYS A 177 -0.04 16.61 -0.02
C LYS A 177 0.57 16.80 1.37
N ASP A 178 1.00 18.04 1.68
CA ASP A 178 1.54 18.43 2.99
C ASP A 178 2.64 17.49 3.52
N GLY A 179 3.50 16.99 2.60
CA GLY A 179 4.59 16.08 2.92
C GLY A 179 4.16 14.63 3.18
N ALA A 180 2.88 14.30 3.04
CA ALA A 180 2.35 12.95 3.19
C ALA A 180 1.95 12.35 1.83
N LEU A 181 2.21 11.07 1.65
CA LEU A 181 1.67 10.29 0.54
C LEU A 181 0.41 9.57 1.02
N GLU A 182 -0.74 9.92 0.47
CA GLU A 182 -1.99 9.15 0.60
C GLU A 182 -2.07 8.12 -0.52
N VAL A 183 -2.51 6.92 -0.17
CA VAL A 183 -2.86 5.85 -1.12
C VAL A 183 -4.32 5.50 -0.88
N GLU A 184 -5.19 5.93 -1.78
CA GLU A 184 -6.62 5.62 -1.75
C GLU A 184 -6.91 4.49 -2.73
N THR A 185 -7.69 3.51 -2.28
CA THR A 185 -8.20 2.43 -3.14
C THR A 185 -9.72 2.49 -3.15
N ALA A 186 -10.30 2.50 -4.34
CA ALA A 186 -11.73 2.33 -4.55
C ALA A 186 -11.97 1.04 -5.36
N ILE A 187 -12.95 0.23 -4.94
CA ILE A 187 -13.34 -1.01 -5.60
C ILE A 187 -14.84 -0.94 -5.88
N GLU A 188 -15.21 -0.91 -7.15
CA GLU A 188 -16.60 -0.93 -7.59
C GLU A 188 -16.98 -2.34 -8.02
N ASN A 189 -18.01 -2.89 -7.40
CA ASN A 189 -18.51 -4.24 -7.70
C ASN A 189 -19.52 -4.22 -8.84
N HIS A 190 -19.20 -4.85 -9.97
CA HIS A 190 -20.07 -5.03 -11.13
C HIS A 190 -20.73 -6.42 -11.16
N ALA A 191 -20.41 -7.30 -10.21
CA ALA A 191 -21.04 -8.61 -10.10
C ALA A 191 -22.48 -8.47 -9.55
N SER A 192 -23.31 -9.47 -9.81
CA SER A 192 -24.67 -9.57 -9.30
C SER A 192 -24.77 -10.04 -7.84
N GLU A 193 -23.62 -10.36 -7.20
CA GLU A 193 -23.51 -10.85 -5.84
C GLU A 193 -22.61 -9.94 -4.99
N PRO A 194 -22.73 -9.96 -3.66
CA PRO A 194 -21.79 -9.30 -2.77
C PRO A 194 -20.37 -9.84 -2.98
N MET A 195 -19.41 -8.95 -3.21
CA MET A 195 -18.01 -9.28 -3.42
C MET A 195 -17.22 -9.06 -2.12
N PRO A 196 -16.42 -10.05 -1.63
CA PRO A 196 -15.61 -9.87 -0.43
C PRO A 196 -14.42 -8.95 -0.70
N VAL A 197 -14.00 -8.21 0.33
CA VAL A 197 -12.82 -7.34 0.31
C VAL A 197 -11.78 -7.91 1.26
N ALA A 198 -10.77 -8.55 0.69
CA ALA A 198 -9.67 -9.15 1.43
C ALA A 198 -8.29 -8.58 1.00
N ILE A 199 -8.29 -7.38 0.43
CA ILE A 199 -7.09 -6.71 -0.06
C ILE A 199 -6.20 -6.17 1.05
N GLY A 200 -4.97 -5.82 0.69
CA GLY A 200 -4.04 -5.11 1.54
C GLY A 200 -2.87 -4.52 0.77
N TYR A 201 -1.94 -3.95 1.49
CA TYR A 201 -0.67 -3.46 0.99
C TYR A 201 0.47 -4.04 1.83
N HIS A 202 1.65 -4.14 1.23
CA HIS A 202 2.84 -4.67 1.92
C HIS A 202 4.04 -3.71 1.77
N PRO A 203 3.89 -2.44 2.21
CA PRO A 203 4.94 -1.46 2.00
C PRO A 203 6.18 -1.76 2.83
N TYR A 204 7.33 -1.68 2.17
CA TYR A 204 8.66 -1.88 2.74
C TYR A 204 9.30 -0.52 3.00
N PHE A 205 9.68 -0.24 4.22
CA PHE A 205 10.23 1.05 4.63
C PHE A 205 11.66 0.94 5.16
N ARG A 206 12.42 2.02 4.99
CA ARG A 206 13.80 2.13 5.44
C ARG A 206 14.05 3.48 6.08
N LEU A 207 14.80 3.48 7.20
CA LEU A 207 15.42 4.68 7.76
C LEU A 207 16.90 4.72 7.36
N HIS A 208 17.46 5.94 7.29
CA HIS A 208 18.83 6.14 6.78
C HIS A 208 19.79 6.69 7.85
N ASP A 209 19.29 7.00 9.05
CA ASP A 209 20.05 7.63 10.13
C ASP A 209 20.60 6.66 11.18
N SER A 210 20.21 5.40 11.09
CA SER A 210 20.64 4.34 12.01
C SER A 210 20.40 2.95 11.41
N PRO A 211 21.18 1.94 11.81
CA PRO A 211 20.93 0.55 11.46
C PRO A 211 19.62 0.05 12.10
N ARG A 212 19.01 -0.97 11.51
CA ARG A 212 17.72 -1.55 11.92
C ARG A 212 17.65 -1.88 13.42
N ASP A 213 18.69 -2.42 14.00
CA ASP A 213 18.70 -2.83 15.41
C ASP A 213 18.62 -1.65 16.40
N GLN A 214 18.77 -0.42 15.92
CA GLN A 214 18.51 0.78 16.73
C GLN A 214 17.10 1.34 16.57
N TRP A 215 16.27 0.73 15.68
CA TRP A 215 14.92 1.22 15.44
C TRP A 215 13.98 0.85 16.59
N LYS A 216 13.05 1.76 16.83
CA LYS A 216 11.97 1.63 17.80
C LYS A 216 10.65 1.65 17.06
N VAL A 217 9.77 0.70 17.34
CA VAL A 217 8.50 0.50 16.64
C VAL A 217 7.34 0.75 17.59
N HIS A 218 6.41 1.61 17.18
CA HIS A 218 5.12 1.80 17.84
C HIS A 218 4.06 0.96 17.13
N LEU A 219 3.35 0.14 17.89
CA LEU A 219 2.28 -0.76 17.45
C LEU A 219 0.92 -0.25 17.94
N ALA A 220 0.12 0.35 17.06
CA ALA A 220 -1.21 0.86 17.39
C ALA A 220 -2.26 -0.28 17.45
N ALA A 221 -2.05 -1.28 18.32
CA ALA A 221 -2.90 -2.45 18.45
C ALA A 221 -3.07 -2.87 19.92
N ARG A 222 -4.15 -3.60 20.21
CA ARG A 222 -4.41 -4.19 21.53
C ARG A 222 -4.25 -5.70 21.56
N GLU A 223 -4.28 -6.32 20.39
CA GLU A 223 -4.34 -7.78 20.25
C GLU A 223 -3.36 -8.25 19.20
N ARG A 224 -2.79 -9.44 19.43
CA ARG A 224 -2.03 -10.22 18.46
C ARG A 224 -2.80 -11.48 18.14
N MET A 225 -2.91 -11.82 16.85
CA MET A 225 -3.55 -13.05 16.42
C MET A 225 -2.57 -14.23 16.54
N VAL A 226 -3.05 -15.36 17.05
CA VAL A 226 -2.26 -16.58 17.13
C VAL A 226 -2.24 -17.23 15.75
N LEU A 227 -1.04 -17.49 15.24
CA LEU A 227 -0.82 -18.13 13.96
C LEU A 227 -0.44 -19.59 14.14
N SER A 228 -0.87 -20.44 13.21
CA SER A 228 -0.38 -21.82 13.06
C SER A 228 1.06 -21.80 12.50
N GLU A 229 1.70 -22.97 12.42
CA GLU A 229 3.00 -23.16 11.77
C GLU A 229 3.00 -22.74 10.29
N LEU A 230 1.83 -22.73 9.65
CA LEU A 230 1.65 -22.24 8.27
C LEU A 230 1.38 -20.74 8.18
N LEU A 231 1.52 -20.00 9.27
CA LEU A 231 1.24 -18.58 9.40
C LEU A 231 -0.21 -18.21 9.04
N ILE A 232 -1.15 -19.11 9.35
CA ILE A 232 -2.60 -18.91 9.19
C ILE A 232 -3.18 -18.63 10.57
N PRO A 233 -4.02 -17.58 10.75
CA PRO A 233 -4.70 -17.32 12.02
C PRO A 233 -5.57 -18.50 12.47
N THR A 234 -5.43 -18.88 13.73
CA THR A 234 -6.20 -19.97 14.36
C THR A 234 -7.60 -19.55 14.80
N GLY A 235 -7.86 -18.23 14.84
CA GLY A 235 -9.03 -17.62 15.45
C GLY A 235 -8.79 -17.15 16.89
N GLU A 236 -7.74 -17.63 17.55
CA GLU A 236 -7.36 -17.17 18.88
C GLU A 236 -6.71 -15.78 18.79
N ARG A 237 -7.08 -14.89 19.73
CA ARG A 237 -6.49 -13.55 19.90
C ARG A 237 -5.92 -13.46 21.30
N LYS A 238 -4.73 -12.89 21.43
CA LYS A 238 -4.07 -12.64 22.72
C LYS A 238 -3.89 -11.14 22.91
N PRO A 239 -4.03 -10.63 24.14
CA PRO A 239 -3.63 -9.25 24.44
C PRO A 239 -2.20 -8.99 23.96
N LEU A 240 -1.95 -7.78 23.49
CA LEU A 240 -0.61 -7.35 23.12
C LEU A 240 0.20 -7.11 24.41
N ASP A 241 1.20 -7.95 24.65
CA ASP A 241 2.09 -7.92 25.83
C ASP A 241 3.50 -7.43 25.48
N MET A 242 3.64 -6.70 24.36
CA MET A 242 4.91 -6.13 23.92
C MET A 242 5.11 -4.74 24.52
N ALA A 243 6.38 -4.39 24.81
CA ALA A 243 6.74 -3.03 25.18
C ALA A 243 6.38 -2.04 24.06
N ASP A 244 6.00 -0.81 24.43
CA ASP A 244 5.81 0.28 23.47
C ASP A 244 6.72 1.47 23.85
N PRO A 245 7.71 1.82 23.01
CA PRO A 245 8.01 1.23 21.71
C PRO A 245 8.77 -0.13 21.78
N VAL A 246 8.47 -1.01 20.83
CA VAL A 246 9.19 -2.27 20.62
C VAL A 246 10.60 -1.98 20.10
N SER A 247 11.63 -2.63 20.66
CA SER A 247 13.01 -2.52 20.18
C SER A 247 13.35 -3.62 19.19
N LEU A 248 13.75 -3.26 17.96
CA LEU A 248 14.18 -4.24 16.97
C LEU A 248 15.56 -4.85 17.24
N ALA A 249 16.31 -4.36 18.25
CA ALA A 249 17.56 -5.00 18.70
C ALA A 249 17.33 -6.42 19.23
N VAL A 250 16.17 -6.63 19.87
CA VAL A 250 15.87 -7.89 20.59
C VAL A 250 14.55 -8.54 20.15
N THR A 251 13.84 -7.91 19.20
CA THR A 251 12.53 -8.40 18.76
C THR A 251 12.52 -8.61 17.24
N GLN A 252 12.06 -9.77 16.84
CA GLN A 252 11.64 -10.06 15.47
C GLN A 252 10.13 -9.88 15.38
N LEU A 253 9.64 -9.29 14.28
CA LEU A 253 8.22 -9.15 13.99
C LEU A 253 7.90 -9.86 12.67
N ASP A 254 6.89 -10.71 12.73
CA ASP A 254 6.16 -11.31 11.59
C ASP A 254 4.76 -11.66 12.13
N ASP A 255 4.05 -10.63 12.56
CA ASP A 255 2.86 -10.78 13.40
C ASP A 255 1.65 -10.08 12.79
N VAL A 256 0.47 -10.66 13.06
CA VAL A 256 -0.83 -10.11 12.68
C VAL A 256 -1.48 -9.49 13.90
N PHE A 257 -1.83 -8.21 13.81
CA PHE A 257 -2.41 -7.43 14.89
C PHE A 257 -3.86 -7.05 14.59
N GLY A 258 -4.70 -7.12 15.62
CA GLY A 258 -6.09 -6.69 15.64
C GLY A 258 -6.37 -5.69 16.76
N GLY A 259 -7.66 -5.33 16.92
CA GLY A 259 -8.05 -4.39 17.96
C GLY A 259 -7.31 -3.05 17.86
N LEU A 260 -7.21 -2.48 16.65
CA LEU A 260 -6.37 -1.31 16.37
C LEU A 260 -6.77 -0.11 17.24
N VAL A 261 -5.77 0.54 17.83
CA VAL A 261 -5.94 1.77 18.62
C VAL A 261 -6.11 2.95 17.66
N ARG A 262 -7.27 3.58 17.70
CA ARG A 262 -7.68 4.60 16.75
C ARG A 262 -7.86 5.97 17.40
N ASP A 263 -7.53 7.02 16.64
CA ASP A 263 -7.82 8.40 16.99
C ASP A 263 -9.32 8.75 16.80
N ALA A 264 -9.68 10.00 17.09
CA ALA A 264 -11.07 10.50 16.96
C ALA A 264 -11.60 10.47 15.50
N LYS A 265 -10.71 10.32 14.49
CA LYS A 265 -11.07 10.15 13.07
C LYS A 265 -11.14 8.69 12.65
N GLY A 266 -11.03 7.75 13.58
CA GLY A 266 -11.00 6.32 13.33
C GLY A 266 -9.71 5.81 12.70
N ARG A 267 -8.60 6.55 12.79
CA ARG A 267 -7.31 6.22 12.18
C ARG A 267 -6.35 5.58 13.19
N ALA A 268 -5.64 4.52 12.79
CA ALA A 268 -4.59 3.90 13.58
C ALA A 268 -3.22 4.27 13.02
N THR A 269 -2.24 4.61 13.87
CA THR A 269 -0.91 5.06 13.44
C THR A 269 0.16 4.11 13.94
N PHE A 270 0.78 3.37 13.03
CA PHE A 270 1.99 2.59 13.26
C PHE A 270 3.21 3.43 12.91
N SER A 271 4.33 3.25 13.60
CA SER A 271 5.53 4.02 13.26
C SER A 271 6.82 3.32 13.63
N VAL A 272 7.89 3.67 12.90
CA VAL A 272 9.27 3.33 13.21
C VAL A 272 10.10 4.60 13.37
N THR A 273 10.97 4.61 14.37
CA THR A 273 11.83 5.75 14.70
C THR A 273 13.28 5.29 14.80
N GLY A 274 14.18 5.99 14.09
CA GLY A 274 15.63 5.88 14.21
C GLY A 274 16.20 6.89 15.20
N LYS A 275 17.33 7.53 14.87
CA LYS A 275 17.93 8.58 15.71
C LYS A 275 17.15 9.91 15.65
N LYS A 276 16.81 10.34 14.43
CA LYS A 276 16.06 11.57 14.11
C LYS A 276 14.91 11.30 13.19
N GLN A 277 15.09 10.32 12.26
CA GLN A 277 14.09 9.95 11.29
C GLN A 277 12.96 9.15 11.93
N LYS A 278 11.74 9.48 11.55
CA LYS A 278 10.54 8.74 11.88
C LYS A 278 9.70 8.55 10.63
N LEU A 279 9.17 7.35 10.47
CA LEU A 279 8.17 7.05 9.46
C LEU A 279 6.89 6.58 10.17
N SER A 280 5.76 7.21 9.82
CA SER A 280 4.45 6.82 10.32
C SER A 280 3.58 6.34 9.16
N VAL A 281 2.88 5.23 9.38
CA VAL A 281 1.85 4.72 8.46
C VAL A 281 0.51 4.81 9.18
N VAL A 282 -0.39 5.60 8.61
CA VAL A 282 -1.70 5.88 9.19
C VAL A 282 -2.74 5.08 8.42
N TYR A 283 -3.47 4.19 9.08
CA TYR A 283 -4.50 3.35 8.49
C TYR A 283 -5.86 3.99 8.64
N GLY A 284 -6.62 4.04 7.56
CA GLY A 284 -8.03 4.40 7.62
C GLY A 284 -8.90 3.34 8.30
N PRO A 285 -10.15 3.67 8.63
CA PRO A 285 -11.01 2.82 9.47
C PRO A 285 -11.32 1.44 8.90
N LYS A 286 -11.32 1.26 7.57
CA LYS A 286 -11.62 -0.03 6.95
C LYS A 286 -10.41 -0.96 6.81
N TYR A 287 -9.18 -0.46 6.99
CA TYR A 287 -8.01 -1.29 7.24
C TYR A 287 -8.00 -1.65 8.73
N ASN A 288 -8.68 -2.74 9.07
CA ASN A 288 -8.93 -3.16 10.46
C ASN A 288 -7.91 -4.16 11.00
N VAL A 289 -6.97 -4.58 10.18
CA VAL A 289 -5.88 -5.51 10.52
C VAL A 289 -4.55 -4.89 10.11
N ALA A 290 -3.52 -5.11 10.91
CA ALA A 290 -2.15 -4.76 10.58
C ALA A 290 -1.28 -6.01 10.59
N VAL A 291 -0.44 -6.18 9.56
CA VAL A 291 0.70 -7.08 9.63
C VAL A 291 1.94 -6.21 9.79
N VAL A 292 2.84 -6.61 10.67
CA VAL A 292 4.14 -5.95 10.83
C VAL A 292 5.23 -6.99 10.65
N TYR A 293 6.06 -6.76 9.63
CA TYR A 293 7.14 -7.66 9.26
C TYR A 293 8.49 -6.94 9.33
N ALA A 294 9.36 -7.37 10.23
CA ALA A 294 10.71 -6.81 10.43
C ALA A 294 11.70 -7.92 10.79
N PRO A 295 12.14 -8.72 9.80
CA PRO A 295 13.03 -9.85 10.04
C PRO A 295 14.44 -9.35 10.43
N PRO A 296 15.19 -10.13 11.23
CA PRO A 296 16.57 -9.81 11.56
C PRO A 296 17.47 -9.84 10.31
N GLY A 297 18.52 -9.01 10.32
CA GLY A 297 19.51 -8.95 9.23
C GLY A 297 18.97 -8.32 7.93
N ARG A 298 17.81 -7.66 7.97
CA ARG A 298 17.25 -6.90 6.84
C ARG A 298 17.04 -5.45 7.23
N GLU A 299 17.49 -4.53 6.40
CA GLU A 299 17.41 -3.08 6.62
C GLU A 299 16.05 -2.50 6.17
N PHE A 300 14.96 -3.16 6.54
CA PHE A 300 13.59 -2.70 6.30
C PHE A 300 12.62 -3.12 7.40
N ILE A 301 11.47 -2.48 7.42
CA ILE A 301 10.27 -2.87 8.15
C ILE A 301 9.05 -2.68 7.24
N CYS A 302 8.05 -3.58 7.36
CA CYS A 302 6.76 -3.45 6.70
C CYS A 302 5.68 -3.12 7.72
N PHE A 303 4.81 -2.16 7.38
CA PHE A 303 3.57 -1.89 8.07
C PHE A 303 2.44 -2.07 7.06
N GLU A 304 1.71 -3.16 7.16
CA GLU A 304 0.82 -3.66 6.13
C GLU A 304 -0.65 -3.37 6.48
N PRO A 305 -1.26 -2.32 5.90
CA PRO A 305 -2.70 -2.10 6.07
C PRO A 305 -3.49 -3.18 5.33
N MET A 306 -4.29 -3.95 6.08
CA MET A 306 -5.09 -5.04 5.56
C MET A 306 -6.58 -4.80 5.81
N ALA A 307 -7.43 -5.01 4.79
CA ALA A 307 -8.89 -4.97 4.93
C ALA A 307 -9.44 -6.22 5.63
N ALA A 308 -8.67 -7.32 5.64
CA ALA A 308 -9.04 -8.58 6.29
C ALA A 308 -7.79 -9.33 6.76
N ILE A 309 -7.99 -10.36 7.61
CA ILE A 309 -6.92 -11.25 8.07
C ILE A 309 -6.42 -12.19 6.96
N THR A 310 -5.25 -12.78 7.16
CA THR A 310 -4.77 -13.91 6.35
C THR A 310 -5.84 -15.02 6.32
N ASN A 311 -6.09 -15.61 5.14
CA ASN A 311 -7.08 -16.67 4.92
C ASN A 311 -8.53 -16.25 5.24
N ALA A 312 -8.85 -14.97 5.18
CA ALA A 312 -10.12 -14.41 5.62
C ALA A 312 -11.34 -15.09 4.99
N LEU A 313 -11.26 -15.43 3.69
CA LEU A 313 -12.36 -16.03 2.94
C LEU A 313 -12.75 -17.40 3.53
N ASN A 314 -11.77 -18.27 3.80
CA ASN A 314 -11.99 -19.60 4.37
C ASN A 314 -12.36 -19.52 5.86
N LEU A 315 -11.74 -18.61 6.60
CA LEU A 315 -12.03 -18.42 8.02
C LEU A 315 -13.42 -17.81 8.24
N ALA A 316 -13.91 -16.96 7.32
CA ALA A 316 -15.27 -16.46 7.36
C ALA A 316 -16.28 -17.57 7.10
N GLN A 317 -16.05 -18.43 6.11
CA GLN A 317 -16.90 -19.60 5.86
C GLN A 317 -16.94 -20.56 7.04
N ALA A 318 -15.80 -20.72 7.74
CA ALA A 318 -15.72 -21.55 8.94
C ALA A 318 -16.35 -20.91 10.20
N GLY A 319 -16.85 -19.65 10.10
CA GLY A 319 -17.41 -18.90 11.22
C GLY A 319 -16.38 -18.39 12.24
N VAL A 320 -15.10 -18.51 11.93
CA VAL A 320 -13.96 -18.08 12.77
C VAL A 320 -13.71 -16.58 12.64
N TYR A 321 -13.85 -16.01 11.42
CA TYR A 321 -13.66 -14.59 11.14
C TYR A 321 -14.98 -13.96 10.72
N LYS A 322 -15.47 -12.97 11.49
CA LYS A 322 -16.78 -12.34 11.28
C LYS A 322 -16.67 -10.92 10.71
N GLU A 323 -15.46 -10.37 10.60
CA GLU A 323 -15.21 -8.98 10.22
C GLU A 323 -14.90 -8.82 8.73
N LEU A 324 -15.09 -9.86 7.90
CA LEU A 324 -14.90 -9.80 6.46
C LEU A 324 -15.88 -8.78 5.85
N GLN A 325 -15.32 -7.81 5.15
CA GLN A 325 -16.08 -6.76 4.49
C GLN A 325 -16.56 -7.22 3.12
N TYR A 326 -17.70 -6.68 2.68
CA TYR A 326 -18.29 -6.96 1.37
C TYR A 326 -18.70 -5.68 0.66
N VAL A 327 -18.62 -5.69 -0.66
CA VAL A 327 -19.18 -4.68 -1.55
C VAL A 327 -20.47 -5.23 -2.15
N PRO A 328 -21.64 -4.63 -1.91
CA PRO A 328 -22.89 -5.08 -2.53
C PRO A 328 -22.84 -4.88 -4.05
N PRO A 329 -23.71 -5.55 -4.84
CA PRO A 329 -23.86 -5.30 -6.27
C PRO A 329 -24.03 -3.81 -6.58
N GLY A 330 -23.24 -3.28 -7.52
CA GLY A 330 -23.23 -1.85 -7.88
C GLY A 330 -22.71 -0.91 -6.80
N GLY A 331 -22.23 -1.44 -5.66
CA GLY A 331 -21.64 -0.64 -4.58
C GLY A 331 -20.17 -0.38 -4.78
N THR A 332 -19.62 0.53 -3.95
CA THR A 332 -18.20 0.88 -3.93
C THR A 332 -17.63 0.79 -2.51
N TRP A 333 -16.54 0.06 -2.35
CA TRP A 333 -15.68 0.12 -1.17
C TRP A 333 -14.58 1.15 -1.44
N ARG A 334 -14.26 1.99 -0.46
CA ARG A 334 -13.18 2.99 -0.56
C ARG A 334 -12.49 3.13 0.76
N GLU A 335 -11.14 3.17 0.73
CA GLU A 335 -10.32 3.40 1.91
C GLU A 335 -8.94 3.96 1.55
N SER A 336 -8.32 4.65 2.51
CA SER A 336 -6.98 5.23 2.38
C SER A 336 -6.04 4.78 3.50
N PHE A 337 -4.74 4.80 3.19
CA PHE A 337 -3.69 4.89 4.20
C PHE A 337 -2.69 5.98 3.79
N TRP A 338 -1.89 6.45 4.75
CA TRP A 338 -0.95 7.55 4.55
C TRP A 338 0.43 7.16 5.00
N VAL A 339 1.45 7.50 4.21
CA VAL A 339 2.87 7.42 4.55
C VAL A 339 3.35 8.83 4.92
N ARG A 340 3.85 9.00 6.15
CA ARG A 340 4.27 10.29 6.70
C ARG A 340 5.70 10.21 7.21
N PRO A 341 6.70 10.61 6.40
CA PRO A 341 8.08 10.74 6.82
C PRO A 341 8.31 12.03 7.61
N SER A 342 9.25 12.00 8.55
CA SER A 342 9.74 13.19 9.26
C SER A 342 11.19 13.02 9.69
N GLY A 343 11.96 14.10 9.75
CA GLY A 343 13.37 14.09 10.17
C GLY A 343 14.35 13.54 9.13
N PHE A 344 13.93 13.39 7.87
CA PHE A 344 14.78 12.90 6.75
C PHE A 344 15.67 13.97 6.19
#